data_d25182cf7a874be9f2ce32f7fc2ac5df
#
_entry.id   d25182cf7a874be9f2ce32f7fc2ac5df
#
_cell.length_a   1.000
_cell.length_b   1.000
_cell.length_c   1.000
_cell.angle_alpha   90.00
_cell.angle_beta   90.00
_cell.angle_gamma   90.00
#
_symmetry.space_group_name_H-M   'P 1'
#
loop_
_entity.id
_entity.type
_entity.pdbx_description
1 polymer ?
#
loop_
_entity_poly.entity_id
_entity_poly.type
_entity_poly.pdbx_seq_one_letter_code
_entity_poly.pdbx_strand_id
1 'polypeptide(L)'
;NSAYQLVASENIPLTISQKVKEANGRLHIDMCITALEDVYFNYGQNVSTGFRHDDCLFYMPGFWYRRNLRSPKKAPSFHTSDSWLVREDRLSAPLTGIFSEKEKRFMTVNRLDDFSMDALATHKEGEIILSGKTSLGFTGFENQQGIAMLSFGFPYREAPKSYIRKLTLAPEVEAFQLMKKGESVLLTWEIMESGAVDFSDFI
;
A
#
# COMPACT_ATOMS: atom_id res chain seq x y z
N ASN A 1 2.79 11.50 20.80
CA ASN A 1 2.73 10.06 21.13
C ASN A 1 1.70 9.42 20.19
N SER A 2 2.17 9.00 19.01
CA SER A 2 1.36 8.22 18.09
C SER A 2 1.38 6.77 18.59
N ALA A 3 0.24 6.28 19.08
CA ALA A 3 0.09 4.89 19.45
C ALA A 3 -0.22 4.10 18.17
N TYR A 4 0.67 3.21 17.77
CA TYR A 4 0.42 2.22 16.73
C TYR A 4 -0.16 0.97 17.38
N GLN A 5 -1.31 0.52 16.89
CA GLN A 5 -1.86 -0.76 17.27
C GLN A 5 -1.48 -1.80 16.20
N LEU A 6 -0.54 -2.68 16.54
CA LEU A 6 -0.29 -3.90 15.77
C LEU A 6 -1.38 -4.91 16.14
N VAL A 7 -2.27 -5.19 15.19
CA VAL A 7 -3.19 -6.33 15.32
C VAL A 7 -2.47 -7.52 14.68
N ALA A 8 -1.73 -8.28 15.48
CA ALA A 8 -1.26 -9.59 15.07
C ALA A 8 -2.38 -10.61 15.31
N SER A 9 -2.68 -11.46 14.32
CA SER A 9 -3.42 -12.68 14.61
C SER A 9 -2.57 -13.54 15.55
N GLU A 10 -3.16 -14.10 16.58
CA GLU A 10 -2.47 -14.88 17.58
C GLU A 10 -1.68 -16.02 16.92
N ASN A 11 -0.39 -16.15 17.29
CA ASN A 11 0.53 -17.24 16.93
C ASN A 11 1.14 -17.25 15.51
N ILE A 12 1.37 -16.11 14.87
CA ILE A 12 2.25 -16.11 13.69
C ILE A 12 3.70 -16.18 14.17
N PRO A 13 4.53 -17.14 13.71
CA PRO A 13 5.91 -17.29 14.15
C PRO A 13 6.83 -16.29 13.44
N LEU A 14 6.53 -15.00 13.63
CA LEU A 14 7.27 -13.87 13.08
C LEU A 14 7.68 -12.90 14.19
N THR A 15 8.85 -12.31 14.04
CA THR A 15 9.23 -11.12 14.79
C THR A 15 9.21 -9.92 13.86
N ILE A 16 8.45 -8.88 14.22
CA ILE A 16 8.41 -7.61 13.51
C ILE A 16 9.09 -6.55 14.35
N SER A 17 10.17 -5.98 13.85
CA SER A 17 10.86 -4.84 14.45
C SER A 17 10.63 -3.62 13.58
N GLN A 18 10.10 -2.56 14.17
CA GLN A 18 9.84 -1.30 13.48
C GLN A 18 10.56 -0.17 14.19
N LYS A 19 11.31 0.63 13.43
CA LYS A 19 11.93 1.87 13.88
C LYS A 19 11.30 3.03 13.14
N VAL A 20 10.76 3.98 13.88
CA VAL A 20 10.17 5.20 13.31
C VAL A 20 11.01 6.39 13.74
N LYS A 21 11.44 7.18 12.77
CA LYS A 21 12.17 8.44 12.98
C LYS A 21 11.36 9.57 12.36
N GLU A 22 11.18 10.63 13.11
CA GLU A 22 10.57 11.86 12.61
C GLU A 22 11.65 12.91 12.33
N ALA A 23 11.62 13.50 11.15
CA ALA A 23 12.47 14.62 10.79
C ALA A 23 11.76 15.50 9.74
N ASN A 24 11.67 16.81 10.01
CA ASN A 24 11.13 17.80 9.06
C ASN A 24 9.71 17.47 8.54
N GLY A 25 8.80 17.00 9.40
CA GLY A 25 7.44 16.63 9.03
C GLY A 25 7.32 15.33 8.22
N ARG A 26 8.38 14.52 8.20
CA ARG A 26 8.43 13.21 7.56
C ARG A 26 8.65 12.12 8.61
N LEU A 27 7.92 11.03 8.46
CA LEU A 27 8.11 9.82 9.25
C LEU A 27 8.85 8.80 8.38
N HIS A 28 10.06 8.48 8.77
CA HIS A 28 10.84 7.41 8.15
C HIS A 28 10.62 6.12 8.93
N ILE A 29 10.20 5.07 8.26
CA ILE A 29 9.81 3.79 8.85
C ILE A 29 10.73 2.69 8.31
N ASP A 30 11.62 2.20 9.16
CA ASP A 30 12.43 1.00 8.89
C ASP A 30 11.74 -0.20 9.54
N MET A 31 11.41 -1.23 8.76
CA MET A 31 10.79 -2.46 9.23
C MET A 31 11.67 -3.65 8.89
N CYS A 32 11.82 -4.54 9.86
CA CYS A 32 12.45 -5.84 9.68
C CYS A 32 11.46 -6.93 10.13
N ILE A 33 11.12 -7.83 9.22
CA ILE A 33 10.28 -9.01 9.51
C ILE A 33 11.18 -10.23 9.45
N THR A 34 11.22 -11.00 10.54
CA THR A 34 12.06 -12.20 10.65
C THR A 34 11.20 -13.42 10.97
N ALA A 35 11.37 -14.49 10.22
CA ALA A 35 10.69 -15.76 10.43
C ALA A 35 11.33 -16.56 11.59
N LEU A 36 10.54 -16.95 12.59
CA LEU A 36 10.97 -17.81 13.70
C LEU A 36 10.86 -19.29 13.35
N GLU A 37 10.00 -19.61 12.39
CA GLU A 37 9.80 -20.93 11.79
C GLU A 37 9.51 -20.75 10.30
N ASP A 38 9.40 -21.86 9.53
CA ASP A 38 8.93 -21.78 8.15
C ASP A 38 7.49 -21.28 8.13
N VAL A 39 7.21 -20.19 7.44
CA VAL A 39 5.91 -19.51 7.51
C VAL A 39 5.53 -18.87 6.18
N TYR A 40 4.24 -18.91 5.88
CA TYR A 40 3.61 -18.09 4.86
C TYR A 40 2.98 -16.87 5.53
N PHE A 41 3.27 -15.69 5.02
CA PHE A 41 2.69 -14.47 5.59
C PHE A 41 2.43 -13.41 4.53
N ASN A 42 1.55 -12.50 4.88
CA ASN A 42 1.45 -11.17 4.30
C ASN A 42 1.40 -10.13 5.42
N TYR A 43 1.71 -8.91 5.09
CA TYR A 43 1.69 -7.78 6.00
C TYR A 43 1.07 -6.58 5.32
N GLY A 44 0.13 -5.93 5.97
CA GLY A 44 -0.47 -4.69 5.54
C GLY A 44 -0.56 -3.69 6.69
N GLN A 45 -0.37 -2.42 6.36
CA GLN A 45 -0.50 -1.32 7.30
C GLN A 45 -1.38 -0.23 6.68
N ASN A 46 -2.32 0.29 7.49
CA ASN A 46 -3.15 1.42 7.16
C ASN A 46 -2.80 2.59 8.06
N VAL A 47 -2.63 3.76 7.44
CA VAL A 47 -2.38 5.02 8.15
C VAL A 47 -3.53 5.97 7.89
N SER A 48 -4.20 6.38 8.96
CA SER A 48 -5.30 7.34 8.86
C SER A 48 -4.78 8.72 8.52
N THR A 49 -5.36 9.32 7.49
CA THR A 49 -5.08 10.73 7.17
C THR A 49 -5.87 11.69 8.05
N GLY A 50 -6.95 11.22 8.68
CA GLY A 50 -7.95 12.07 9.33
C GLY A 50 -8.86 12.80 8.36
N PHE A 51 -8.61 12.71 7.04
CA PHE A 51 -9.41 13.39 6.03
C PHE A 51 -10.68 12.61 5.69
N ARG A 52 -11.78 13.31 5.45
CA ARG A 52 -12.99 12.67 4.94
C ARG A 52 -12.75 12.20 3.51
N HIS A 53 -12.99 10.93 3.24
CA HIS A 53 -12.76 10.29 1.95
C HIS A 53 -13.43 11.03 0.78
N ASP A 54 -14.66 11.51 0.97
CA ASP A 54 -15.41 12.23 -0.07
C ASP A 54 -14.83 13.60 -0.42
N ASP A 55 -14.05 14.20 0.48
CA ASP A 55 -13.38 15.50 0.29
C ASP A 55 -11.97 15.33 -0.31
N CYS A 56 -11.57 14.07 -0.64
CA CYS A 56 -10.21 13.77 -1.07
C CYS A 56 -10.06 13.60 -2.59
N LEU A 57 -8.87 13.96 -3.05
CA LEU A 57 -8.31 13.59 -4.34
C LEU A 57 -7.12 12.66 -4.11
N PHE A 58 -6.94 11.67 -4.98
CA PHE A 58 -5.94 10.62 -4.83
C PHE A 58 -4.94 10.64 -5.96
N TYR A 59 -3.72 10.21 -5.66
CA TYR A 59 -2.63 10.16 -6.61
C TYR A 59 -1.82 8.87 -6.44
N MET A 60 -1.68 8.14 -7.53
CA MET A 60 -0.72 7.05 -7.69
C MET A 60 -0.05 7.22 -9.08
N PRO A 61 1.24 7.54 -9.15
CA PRO A 61 1.92 7.92 -10.37
C PRO A 61 1.78 6.90 -11.51
N GLY A 62 1.26 7.35 -12.66
CA GLY A 62 1.02 6.48 -13.82
C GLY A 62 -0.24 5.62 -13.74
N PHE A 63 -0.94 5.60 -12.61
CA PHE A 63 -2.09 4.73 -12.42
C PHE A 63 -3.38 5.48 -12.02
N TRP A 64 -3.30 6.39 -11.04
CA TRP A 64 -4.45 7.10 -10.50
C TRP A 64 -4.19 8.60 -10.39
N TYR A 65 -5.14 9.41 -10.85
CA TYR A 65 -5.07 10.86 -10.80
C TYR A 65 -6.42 11.45 -10.38
N ARG A 66 -6.46 12.17 -9.26
CA ARG A 66 -7.67 12.72 -8.64
C ARG A 66 -8.68 11.62 -8.29
N ARG A 67 -9.84 11.61 -8.95
CA ARG A 67 -10.90 10.58 -8.77
C ARG A 67 -11.06 9.68 -9.99
N ASN A 68 -10.14 9.74 -10.92
CA ASN A 68 -10.19 9.00 -12.19
C ASN A 68 -11.49 9.21 -13.02
N LEU A 69 -12.20 10.30 -12.79
CA LEU A 69 -13.51 10.57 -13.43
C LEU A 69 -13.42 10.77 -14.96
N ARG A 70 -12.22 11.08 -15.48
CA ARG A 70 -11.94 11.23 -16.90
C ARG A 70 -11.30 10.02 -17.53
N SER A 71 -11.11 8.97 -16.78
CA SER A 71 -10.60 7.72 -17.33
C SER A 71 -11.53 7.19 -18.41
N PRO A 72 -10.99 6.58 -19.49
CA PRO A 72 -11.82 5.94 -20.50
C PRO A 72 -12.82 5.01 -19.80
N LYS A 73 -13.98 4.76 -20.43
CA LYS A 73 -15.05 3.87 -19.89
C LYS A 73 -14.58 2.51 -19.38
N LYS A 74 -13.31 2.23 -19.50
CA LYS A 74 -12.61 1.00 -19.10
C LYS A 74 -11.91 1.10 -17.74
N ALA A 75 -11.74 2.28 -17.15
CA ALA A 75 -11.17 2.40 -15.81
C ALA A 75 -12.30 2.38 -14.77
N PRO A 76 -12.14 1.63 -13.68
CA PRO A 76 -13.15 1.60 -12.63
C PRO A 76 -13.32 2.99 -12.04
N SER A 77 -14.55 3.36 -11.75
CA SER A 77 -14.81 4.63 -11.10
C SER A 77 -14.45 4.54 -9.61
N PHE A 78 -14.10 5.66 -9.04
CA PHE A 78 -13.80 5.83 -7.63
C PHE A 78 -14.80 5.16 -6.66
N HIS A 79 -16.09 5.18 -7.01
CA HIS A 79 -17.17 4.65 -6.17
C HIS A 79 -17.42 3.14 -6.32
N THR A 80 -16.60 2.43 -7.07
CA THR A 80 -16.82 0.99 -7.29
C THR A 80 -16.16 0.10 -6.25
N SER A 81 -15.28 0.67 -5.42
CA SER A 81 -14.61 -0.03 -4.34
C SER A 81 -14.18 0.93 -3.25
N ASP A 82 -14.16 0.46 -2.02
CA ASP A 82 -13.58 1.17 -0.87
C ASP A 82 -12.07 0.96 -0.75
N SER A 83 -11.48 0.06 -1.54
CA SER A 83 -10.07 -0.29 -1.48
C SER A 83 -9.44 -0.25 -2.87
N TRP A 84 -8.34 0.50 -3.00
CA TRP A 84 -7.57 0.65 -4.23
C TRP A 84 -6.10 0.41 -3.95
N LEU A 85 -5.68 -0.84 -4.05
CA LEU A 85 -4.32 -1.29 -3.79
C LEU A 85 -3.66 -1.75 -5.08
N VAL A 86 -2.41 -1.40 -5.28
CA VAL A 86 -1.66 -1.66 -6.51
C VAL A 86 -0.26 -2.14 -6.18
N ARG A 87 0.24 -3.08 -6.94
CA ARG A 87 1.65 -3.48 -6.90
C ARG A 87 2.56 -2.28 -7.17
N GLU A 88 3.61 -2.16 -6.39
CA GLU A 88 4.56 -1.03 -6.48
C GLU A 88 5.22 -0.93 -7.88
N ASP A 89 5.51 -2.07 -8.53
CA ASP A 89 6.14 -2.11 -9.87
C ASP A 89 5.24 -1.66 -11.03
N ARG A 90 3.98 -1.36 -10.75
CA ARG A 90 3.04 -0.83 -11.75
C ARG A 90 2.93 0.68 -11.76
N LEU A 91 3.51 1.30 -10.78
CA LEU A 91 3.56 2.74 -10.64
C LEU A 91 4.84 3.29 -11.25
N SER A 92 4.79 4.51 -11.76
CA SER A 92 6.01 5.21 -12.24
C SER A 92 6.94 5.58 -11.09
N ALA A 93 6.41 5.64 -9.87
CA ALA A 93 7.13 5.72 -8.60
C ALA A 93 6.28 5.02 -7.53
N PRO A 94 6.88 4.31 -6.56
CA PRO A 94 6.16 3.54 -5.53
C PRO A 94 5.58 4.46 -4.45
N LEU A 95 4.64 5.33 -4.85
CA LEU A 95 4.07 6.39 -4.06
C LEU A 95 2.54 6.38 -4.15
N THR A 96 1.88 6.61 -3.02
CA THR A 96 0.46 6.97 -2.96
C THR A 96 0.29 8.26 -2.19
N GLY A 97 -0.53 9.16 -2.71
CA GLY A 97 -0.85 10.42 -2.08
C GLY A 97 -2.34 10.69 -1.99
N ILE A 98 -2.75 11.35 -0.91
CA ILE A 98 -4.12 11.77 -0.64
C ILE A 98 -4.12 13.26 -0.31
N PHE A 99 -4.87 14.05 -1.05
CA PHE A 99 -5.04 15.48 -0.85
C PHE A 99 -6.46 15.78 -0.41
N SER A 100 -6.63 16.47 0.71
CA SER A 100 -7.93 17.00 1.14
C SER A 100 -8.18 18.37 0.54
N GLU A 101 -9.19 18.47 -0.32
CA GLU A 101 -9.60 19.76 -0.91
C GLU A 101 -10.11 20.75 0.15
N LYS A 102 -10.70 20.23 1.22
CA LYS A 102 -11.24 21.03 2.30
C LYS A 102 -10.16 21.57 3.25
N GLU A 103 -9.24 20.70 3.65
CA GLU A 103 -8.23 21.05 4.65
C GLU A 103 -6.97 21.68 4.05
N LYS A 104 -6.84 21.64 2.71
CA LYS A 104 -5.66 22.13 1.99
C LYS A 104 -4.36 21.48 2.48
N ARG A 105 -4.45 20.17 2.73
CA ARG A 105 -3.34 19.34 3.21
C ARG A 105 -3.27 18.07 2.39
N PHE A 106 -2.08 17.51 2.32
CA PHE A 106 -1.88 16.20 1.73
C PHE A 106 -1.06 15.31 2.64
N MET A 107 -1.24 14.01 2.46
CA MET A 107 -0.41 12.98 3.06
C MET A 107 0.02 11.98 1.99
N THR A 108 1.27 11.55 2.05
CA THR A 108 1.83 10.55 1.12
C THR A 108 2.48 9.41 1.87
N VAL A 109 2.51 8.25 1.25
CA VAL A 109 3.41 7.15 1.58
C VAL A 109 4.27 6.83 0.36
N ASN A 110 5.56 6.68 0.56
CA ASN A 110 6.54 6.38 -0.48
C ASN A 110 7.45 5.23 -0.01
N ARG A 111 7.71 4.26 -0.89
CA ARG A 111 8.73 3.25 -0.66
C ARG A 111 10.09 3.84 -0.95
N LEU A 112 11.06 3.68 -0.04
CA LEU A 112 12.40 4.26 -0.18
C LEU A 112 13.46 3.30 -0.69
N ASP A 113 13.33 2.01 -0.37
CA ASP A 113 14.25 1.00 -0.84
C ASP A 113 13.84 0.45 -2.22
N ASP A 114 14.82 0.04 -3.01
CA ASP A 114 14.57 -0.67 -4.25
C ASP A 114 13.89 -2.01 -3.96
N PHE A 115 12.89 -2.34 -4.74
CA PHE A 115 12.22 -3.63 -4.64
C PHE A 115 12.73 -4.60 -5.71
N SER A 116 12.80 -5.86 -5.35
CA SER A 116 13.14 -6.95 -6.26
C SER A 116 12.05 -8.00 -6.30
N MET A 117 11.97 -8.73 -7.39
CA MET A 117 11.06 -9.84 -7.58
C MET A 117 11.80 -11.03 -8.20
N ASP A 118 12.64 -11.68 -7.39
CA ASP A 118 13.35 -12.92 -7.76
C ASP A 118 12.60 -14.16 -7.27
N ALA A 119 11.31 -14.00 -6.90
CA ALA A 119 10.51 -15.08 -6.36
C ALA A 119 9.83 -15.89 -7.46
N LEU A 120 9.77 -17.19 -7.25
CA LEU A 120 8.90 -18.07 -8.02
C LEU A 120 7.46 -17.94 -7.48
N ALA A 121 6.54 -17.63 -8.36
CA ALA A 121 5.12 -17.52 -8.01
C ALA A 121 4.39 -18.85 -8.32
N THR A 122 3.71 -19.39 -7.33
CA THR A 122 2.79 -20.52 -7.49
C THR A 122 1.37 -20.04 -7.29
N HIS A 123 0.52 -20.28 -8.27
CA HIS A 123 -0.90 -19.90 -8.22
C HIS A 123 -1.73 -21.09 -7.74
N LYS A 124 -2.53 -20.87 -6.70
CA LYS A 124 -3.50 -21.84 -6.21
C LYS A 124 -4.79 -21.08 -5.82
N GLU A 125 -5.87 -21.31 -6.58
CA GLU A 125 -7.23 -20.82 -6.27
C GLU A 125 -7.34 -19.31 -5.96
N GLY A 126 -6.60 -18.46 -6.70
CA GLY A 126 -6.59 -17.02 -6.49
C GLY A 126 -5.53 -16.51 -5.52
N GLU A 127 -4.89 -17.38 -4.76
CA GLU A 127 -3.74 -17.05 -3.92
C GLU A 127 -2.44 -17.16 -4.72
N ILE A 128 -1.50 -16.27 -4.43
CA ILE A 128 -0.16 -16.30 -5.02
C ILE A 128 0.84 -16.56 -3.90
N ILE A 129 1.50 -17.71 -3.97
CA ILE A 129 2.55 -18.07 -3.02
C ILE A 129 3.89 -17.75 -3.68
N LEU A 130 4.65 -16.86 -3.03
CA LEU A 130 5.99 -16.47 -3.45
C LEU A 130 7.01 -17.27 -2.64
N SER A 131 7.94 -17.91 -3.35
CA SER A 131 9.11 -18.55 -2.76
C SER A 131 10.37 -17.96 -3.36
N GLY A 132 11.38 -17.71 -2.54
CA GLY A 132 12.59 -17.01 -2.94
C GLY A 132 12.62 -15.56 -2.48
N LYS A 133 13.62 -14.80 -2.93
CA LYS A 133 13.81 -13.41 -2.50
C LYS A 133 12.89 -12.48 -3.27
N THR A 134 12.04 -11.79 -2.55
CA THR A 134 11.28 -10.64 -3.07
C THR A 134 11.13 -9.58 -1.98
N SER A 135 11.03 -8.33 -2.38
CA SER A 135 10.65 -7.22 -1.51
C SER A 135 9.54 -6.39 -2.16
N LEU A 136 8.96 -6.87 -3.26
CA LEU A 136 7.88 -6.20 -3.96
C LEU A 136 6.61 -6.19 -3.11
N GLY A 137 6.18 -4.98 -2.75
CA GLY A 137 5.00 -4.73 -1.96
C GLY A 137 3.84 -4.15 -2.76
N PHE A 138 2.94 -3.54 -2.02
CA PHE A 138 1.81 -2.79 -2.56
C PHE A 138 1.69 -1.43 -1.86
N THR A 139 1.05 -0.50 -2.55
CA THR A 139 0.63 0.78 -2.00
C THR A 139 -0.74 1.14 -2.55
N GLY A 140 -1.45 2.01 -1.85
CA GLY A 140 -2.77 2.46 -2.28
C GLY A 140 -3.51 3.25 -1.22
N PHE A 141 -4.83 3.31 -1.38
CA PHE A 141 -5.71 3.99 -0.44
C PHE A 141 -6.98 3.18 -0.19
N GLU A 142 -7.56 3.37 0.98
CA GLU A 142 -8.82 2.76 1.40
C GLU A 142 -9.76 3.79 2.00
N ASN A 143 -11.05 3.47 1.95
CA ASN A 143 -12.09 4.16 2.71
C ASN A 143 -12.45 3.30 3.93
N GLN A 144 -12.12 3.79 5.11
CA GLN A 144 -12.54 3.14 6.35
C GLN A 144 -13.53 4.04 7.08
N GLN A 145 -14.81 3.69 7.04
CA GLN A 145 -15.88 4.42 7.70
C GLN A 145 -15.94 5.92 7.32
N GLY A 146 -15.67 6.24 6.06
CA GLY A 146 -15.66 7.61 5.54
C GLY A 146 -14.37 8.39 5.76
N ILE A 147 -13.34 7.76 6.30
CA ILE A 147 -12.00 8.34 6.44
C ILE A 147 -11.07 7.74 5.38
N ALA A 148 -10.31 8.60 4.72
CA ALA A 148 -9.30 8.18 3.76
C ALA A 148 -8.05 7.63 4.50
N MET A 149 -7.61 6.44 4.09
CA MET A 149 -6.45 5.76 4.64
C MET A 149 -5.40 5.60 3.55
N LEU A 150 -4.13 5.81 3.89
CA LEU A 150 -3.00 5.30 3.11
C LEU A 150 -2.77 3.84 3.49
N SER A 151 -2.64 2.96 2.49
CA SER A 151 -2.45 1.53 2.69
C SER A 151 -1.19 1.08 1.96
N PHE A 152 -0.34 0.31 2.63
CA PHE A 152 0.90 -0.22 2.06
C PHE A 152 1.32 -1.49 2.79
N GLY A 153 2.16 -2.29 2.17
CA GLY A 153 2.58 -3.55 2.78
C GLY A 153 3.38 -4.47 1.89
N PHE A 154 3.55 -5.71 2.36
CA PHE A 154 4.37 -6.74 1.74
C PHE A 154 3.83 -8.15 2.05
N PRO A 155 3.90 -9.10 1.10
CA PRO A 155 4.16 -8.90 -0.31
C PRO A 155 3.00 -8.20 -1.02
N TYR A 156 3.07 -8.10 -2.35
CA TYR A 156 2.11 -7.33 -3.11
C TYR A 156 0.66 -7.84 -3.00
N ARG A 157 -0.26 -6.88 -3.04
CA ARG A 157 -1.70 -7.06 -3.07
C ARG A 157 -2.30 -6.16 -4.15
N GLU A 158 -3.38 -6.59 -4.78
CA GLU A 158 -4.15 -5.77 -5.71
C GLU A 158 -5.63 -5.86 -5.37
N ALA A 159 -6.23 -4.71 -5.11
CA ALA A 159 -7.64 -4.61 -4.78
C ALA A 159 -8.25 -3.31 -5.33
N PRO A 160 -9.39 -3.33 -6.00
CA PRO A 160 -9.84 -4.45 -6.81
C PRO A 160 -8.86 -4.64 -7.95
N LYS A 161 -8.67 -5.84 -8.45
CA LYS A 161 -7.80 -6.08 -9.60
C LYS A 161 -8.39 -5.41 -10.84
N SER A 162 -8.02 -4.17 -11.06
CA SER A 162 -8.60 -3.28 -12.04
C SER A 162 -7.99 -3.43 -13.43
N TYR A 163 -7.75 -4.66 -13.89
CA TYR A 163 -7.40 -4.86 -15.28
C TYR A 163 -8.62 -5.11 -16.10
N ILE A 164 -8.94 -4.12 -16.73
CA ILE A 164 -10.01 -4.06 -17.68
C ILE A 164 -9.59 -4.68 -19.00
N ARG A 165 -9.45 -5.95 -19.01
CA ARG A 165 -9.80 -6.73 -20.17
C ARG A 165 -11.30 -6.96 -20.10
N LYS A 166 -12.13 -6.23 -20.86
CA LYS A 166 -13.56 -6.48 -21.05
C LYS A 166 -14.53 -5.98 -19.98
N LEU A 167 -14.31 -4.83 -19.35
CA LEU A 167 -15.30 -4.19 -18.46
C LEU A 167 -15.65 -4.98 -17.19
N THR A 168 -14.86 -5.95 -16.79
CA THR A 168 -15.05 -6.71 -15.55
C THR A 168 -13.90 -6.46 -14.61
N LEU A 169 -14.21 -6.16 -13.35
CA LEU A 169 -13.23 -6.20 -12.27
C LEU A 169 -12.82 -7.66 -12.09
N ALA A 170 -11.51 -7.92 -12.15
CA ALA A 170 -11.01 -9.22 -11.76
C ALA A 170 -11.06 -9.34 -10.23
N PRO A 171 -11.10 -10.57 -9.68
CA PRO A 171 -10.99 -10.78 -8.25
C PRO A 171 -9.75 -10.14 -7.66
N GLU A 172 -9.84 -9.76 -6.41
CA GLU A 172 -8.70 -9.32 -5.62
C GLU A 172 -7.58 -10.36 -5.65
N VAL A 173 -6.34 -9.90 -5.69
CA VAL A 173 -5.15 -10.74 -5.66
C VAL A 173 -4.39 -10.46 -4.39
N GLU A 174 -4.10 -11.49 -3.64
CA GLU A 174 -3.29 -11.43 -2.44
C GLU A 174 -2.12 -12.40 -2.56
N ALA A 175 -0.90 -11.89 -2.42
CA ALA A 175 0.28 -12.72 -2.41
C ALA A 175 0.71 -13.03 -0.97
N PHE A 176 1.27 -14.23 -0.77
CA PHE A 176 1.86 -14.69 0.48
C PHE A 176 3.33 -15.00 0.24
N GLN A 177 4.20 -14.49 1.09
CA GLN A 177 5.63 -14.80 1.07
C GLN A 177 5.91 -16.03 1.91
N LEU A 178 6.53 -17.04 1.32
CA LEU A 178 7.17 -18.12 2.08
C LEU A 178 8.51 -17.62 2.59
N MET A 179 8.69 -17.62 3.89
CA MET A 179 9.99 -17.42 4.53
C MET A 179 10.40 -18.65 5.30
N LYS A 180 11.67 -19.02 5.18
CA LYS A 180 12.30 -20.07 5.97
C LYS A 180 12.72 -19.52 7.33
N LYS A 181 12.79 -20.38 8.32
CA LYS A 181 13.28 -20.04 9.65
C LYS A 181 14.60 -19.28 9.60
N GLY A 182 14.65 -18.13 10.23
CA GLY A 182 15.82 -17.24 10.31
C GLY A 182 15.97 -16.28 9.13
N GLU A 183 15.15 -16.40 8.08
CA GLU A 183 15.13 -15.39 7.01
C GLU A 183 14.50 -14.10 7.47
N SER A 184 14.96 -12.98 6.89
CA SER A 184 14.42 -11.65 7.18
C SER A 184 14.21 -10.86 5.90
N VAL A 185 13.19 -10.01 5.89
CA VAL A 185 12.95 -8.98 4.87
C VAL A 185 13.04 -7.61 5.53
N LEU A 186 13.71 -6.68 4.84
CA LEU A 186 13.84 -5.28 5.24
C LEU A 186 13.01 -4.43 4.29
N LEU A 187 12.22 -3.54 4.84
CA LEU A 187 11.28 -2.68 4.12
C LEU A 187 11.36 -1.27 4.68
N THR A 188 11.45 -0.27 3.82
CA THR A 188 11.59 1.12 4.24
C THR A 188 10.56 2.01 3.56
N TRP A 189 9.79 2.75 4.35
CA TRP A 189 8.81 3.73 3.86
C TRP A 189 9.04 5.10 4.46
N GLU A 190 8.61 6.11 3.73
CA GLU A 190 8.47 7.47 4.22
C GLU A 190 7.01 7.89 4.15
N ILE A 191 6.50 8.45 5.24
CA ILE A 191 5.21 9.14 5.26
C ILE A 191 5.48 10.62 5.42
N MET A 192 4.87 11.43 4.55
CA MET A 192 4.98 12.89 4.60
C MET A 192 3.59 13.50 4.68
N GLU A 193 3.46 14.54 5.51
CA GLU A 193 2.28 15.38 5.57
C GLU A 193 2.70 16.84 5.40
N SER A 194 1.96 17.60 4.58
CA SER A 194 2.21 19.03 4.37
C SER A 194 0.96 19.76 3.89
N GLY A 195 1.00 21.10 3.89
CA GLY A 195 0.00 21.94 3.27
C GLY A 195 0.24 22.09 1.77
N ALA A 196 -0.84 22.25 1.00
CA ALA A 196 -0.81 22.62 -0.41
C ALA A 196 -2.06 23.46 -0.73
N VAL A 197 -1.93 24.44 -1.61
CA VAL A 197 -3.06 25.32 -1.97
C VAL A 197 -4.07 24.56 -2.83
N ASP A 198 -3.57 23.77 -3.75
CA ASP A 198 -4.39 22.90 -4.58
C ASP A 198 -3.67 21.57 -4.89
N PHE A 199 -4.36 20.70 -5.65
CA PHE A 199 -3.82 19.40 -6.02
C PHE A 199 -2.59 19.49 -6.93
N SER A 200 -2.43 20.56 -7.71
CA SER A 200 -1.27 20.75 -8.59
C SER A 200 0.01 21.10 -7.82
N ASP A 201 -0.12 21.70 -6.65
CA ASP A 201 1.04 21.99 -5.78
C ASP A 201 1.56 20.74 -5.07
N PHE A 202 0.70 19.72 -5.03
CA PHE A 202 1.01 18.44 -4.38
C PHE A 202 1.81 17.49 -5.29
N ILE A 203 1.59 17.52 -6.62
CA ILE A 203 2.23 16.64 -7.61
C ILE A 203 3.34 17.35 -8.36
#